data_89310472d5beb48f99df06062b98060e
#
_entry.id   89310472d5beb48f99df06062b98060e
#
_cell.length_a   1.000
_cell.length_b   1.000
_cell.length_c   1.000
_cell.angle_alpha   90.00
_cell.angle_beta   90.00
_cell.angle_gamma   90.00
#
_symmetry.space_group_name_H-M   'P 1'
#
loop_
_entity.id
_entity.type
_entity.pdbx_description
1 polymer ?
#
loop_
_entity_poly.entity_id
_entity_poly.type
_entity_poly.pdbx_seq_one_letter_code
_entity_poly.pdbx_strand_id
1 'polypeptide(L)'
;MKTGFRQRLDAIALSRFALPDLNADKPDAAERRLPPFPFPDEVSMRTRTFFAIAFTALATLATAQAANAAQCGNTSAGFDQWVEGFKREAVGRGISQSVLDRSFANVRYNVPTIRADRGQKSFKLSFDEFMKKRGGQTIISRGKSMKRANAPLFASIERRFGVPAGPIIAIWGMETGFGSYMGNEHTLSAVSTLTYDCRRSDYFREQLYAALKLVADGDLDVNSRGAAHGEIGQTQFLPKNVTLYGVDGDGDRHIDLIHSRADALSSTANFLRGHGWQPGLGYQPGEPNFSAIGGWNAATVYQQAIAYIGKQIDAP
;
A
#
# COMPACT_ATOMS: atom_id res chain seq x y z
N MET A 1 2.83 -1.90 33.36
CA MET A 1 3.69 -2.26 32.21
C MET A 1 2.96 -2.30 30.84
N LYS A 2 1.63 -2.52 30.76
CA LYS A 2 0.87 -2.58 29.47
C LYS A 2 0.66 -1.22 28.78
N THR A 3 0.55 -0.13 29.53
CA THR A 3 0.30 1.24 29.01
C THR A 3 1.52 1.86 28.31
N GLY A 4 2.72 1.63 28.80
CA GLY A 4 3.94 2.19 28.17
C GLY A 4 4.34 1.53 26.84
N PHE A 5 3.89 0.29 26.62
CA PHE A 5 4.13 -0.42 25.34
C PHE A 5 3.14 0.05 24.25
N ARG A 6 1.88 0.30 24.58
CA ARG A 6 0.90 0.89 23.65
C ARG A 6 1.32 2.28 23.17
N GLN A 7 1.70 3.18 24.07
CA GLN A 7 2.16 4.53 23.69
C GLN A 7 3.43 4.50 22.82
N ARG A 8 4.29 3.48 22.95
CA ARG A 8 5.47 3.32 22.08
C ARG A 8 5.10 2.82 20.68
N LEU A 9 4.05 2.01 20.55
CA LEU A 9 3.58 1.51 19.26
C LEU A 9 2.83 2.59 18.47
N ASP A 10 2.09 3.49 19.11
CA ASP A 10 1.47 4.64 18.45
C ASP A 10 2.52 5.56 17.78
N ALA A 11 3.71 5.70 18.42
CA ALA A 11 4.86 6.38 17.82
C ALA A 11 5.56 5.57 16.70
N ILE A 12 5.29 4.27 16.63
CA ILE A 12 5.90 3.35 15.66
C ILE A 12 5.18 3.42 14.31
N ALA A 13 3.85 3.43 14.30
CA ALA A 13 3.03 3.52 13.09
C ALA A 13 3.27 4.83 12.29
N LEU A 14 3.67 5.91 12.98
CA LEU A 14 3.88 7.23 12.38
C LEU A 14 5.13 7.35 11.49
N SER A 15 5.96 6.34 11.38
CA SER A 15 7.31 6.50 10.82
C SER A 15 7.53 5.91 9.43
N ARG A 16 6.53 5.30 8.81
CA ARG A 16 6.71 4.55 7.56
C ARG A 16 6.87 5.41 6.30
N PHE A 17 6.47 6.66 6.34
CA PHE A 17 6.46 7.53 5.17
C PHE A 17 7.38 8.74 5.27
N ALA A 18 8.70 8.52 5.33
CA ALA A 18 9.60 9.41 4.63
C ALA A 18 9.61 8.94 3.16
N LEU A 19 8.61 9.33 2.37
CA LEU A 19 8.70 9.20 0.91
C LEU A 19 9.87 10.07 0.45
N PRO A 20 10.67 9.61 -0.53
CA PRO A 20 11.63 10.48 -1.18
C PRO A 20 10.91 11.71 -1.74
N ASP A 21 11.56 12.82 -1.68
CA ASP A 21 11.13 14.08 -2.30
C ASP A 21 10.91 13.81 -3.79
N LEU A 22 9.66 13.86 -4.27
CA LEU A 22 9.29 13.55 -5.65
C LEU A 22 9.88 14.54 -6.67
N ASN A 23 10.70 15.50 -6.21
CA ASN A 23 11.44 16.46 -7.04
C ASN A 23 12.93 16.12 -7.22
N ALA A 24 13.43 15.02 -6.67
CA ALA A 24 14.80 14.59 -6.92
C ALA A 24 14.84 13.66 -8.12
N ASP A 25 15.39 14.15 -9.21
CA ASP A 25 15.78 13.44 -10.43
C ASP A 25 14.72 12.62 -11.19
N LYS A 26 14.12 13.28 -12.19
CA LYS A 26 13.56 12.58 -13.35
C LYS A 26 14.72 11.99 -14.16
N PRO A 27 14.86 10.66 -14.29
CA PRO A 27 15.70 10.13 -15.35
C PRO A 27 15.01 10.39 -16.67
N ASP A 28 15.77 10.91 -17.61
CA ASP A 28 15.41 11.18 -18.99
C ASP A 28 14.65 10.00 -19.60
N ALA A 29 13.44 10.25 -20.08
CA ALA A 29 12.63 9.27 -20.77
C ALA A 29 13.19 9.06 -22.18
N ALA A 30 14.11 8.14 -22.34
CA ALA A 30 14.47 7.62 -23.64
C ALA A 30 13.27 6.87 -24.22
N GLU A 31 12.60 7.52 -25.18
CA GLU A 31 11.53 6.97 -26.00
C GLU A 31 11.89 5.59 -26.56
N ARG A 32 11.27 4.54 -26.03
CA ARG A 32 11.17 3.26 -26.76
C ARG A 32 9.92 3.30 -27.61
N ARG A 33 10.09 3.65 -28.88
CA ARG A 33 9.05 3.53 -29.90
C ARG A 33 8.77 2.05 -30.14
N LEU A 34 7.53 1.64 -29.91
CA LEU A 34 7.00 0.35 -30.37
C LEU A 34 6.81 0.42 -31.89
N PRO A 35 7.06 -0.67 -32.64
CA PRO A 35 6.85 -0.68 -34.07
C PRO A 35 5.36 -0.60 -34.45
N PRO A 36 4.99 0.01 -35.60
CA PRO A 36 3.61 0.15 -35.99
C PRO A 36 3.03 -1.18 -36.48
N PHE A 37 1.78 -1.46 -36.08
CA PHE A 37 0.99 -2.55 -36.65
C PHE A 37 0.56 -2.18 -38.09
N PRO A 38 0.58 -3.13 -39.07
CA PRO A 38 0.13 -2.87 -40.42
C PRO A 38 -1.40 -2.82 -40.49
N PHE A 39 -1.91 -1.73 -41.07
CA PHE A 39 -3.30 -1.65 -41.52
C PHE A 39 -3.40 -2.25 -42.93
N PRO A 40 -4.47 -2.99 -43.27
CA PRO A 40 -4.70 -3.42 -44.63
C PRO A 40 -5.22 -2.28 -45.53
N ASP A 41 -4.77 -2.32 -46.76
CA ASP A 41 -4.93 -1.33 -47.81
C ASP A 41 -6.35 -1.05 -48.25
N GLU A 42 -6.51 0.16 -48.78
CA GLU A 42 -7.67 0.79 -49.38
C GLU A 42 -8.40 -0.06 -50.43
N VAL A 43 -9.71 -0.07 -50.38
CA VAL A 43 -10.58 -0.42 -51.52
C VAL A 43 -11.17 0.83 -52.14
N SER A 44 -10.86 0.95 -53.41
CA SER A 44 -11.16 1.97 -54.41
C SER A 44 -12.61 2.44 -54.45
N MET A 45 -12.68 3.76 -54.66
CA MET A 45 -13.86 4.57 -55.04
C MET A 45 -14.52 4.12 -56.34
N ARG A 46 -15.85 4.05 -56.36
CA ARG A 46 -16.64 4.40 -57.57
C ARG A 46 -17.90 5.17 -57.19
N THR A 47 -17.98 6.36 -57.74
CA THR A 47 -19.05 7.35 -57.82
C THR A 47 -20.40 6.79 -58.27
N ARG A 48 -21.53 7.29 -57.68
CA ARG A 48 -22.67 7.83 -58.41
C ARG A 48 -23.81 8.33 -57.52
N THR A 49 -24.14 9.66 -57.69
CA THR A 49 -25.45 10.26 -57.94
C THR A 49 -26.40 10.52 -56.75
N PHE A 50 -26.53 11.82 -56.42
CA PHE A 50 -27.66 12.62 -55.92
C PHE A 50 -28.97 11.91 -55.52
N PHE A 51 -29.38 12.09 -54.25
CA PHE A 51 -30.73 12.43 -53.85
C PHE A 51 -30.70 13.34 -52.63
N ALA A 52 -31.22 14.56 -52.79
CA ALA A 52 -31.41 15.51 -51.72
C ALA A 52 -32.66 15.09 -50.92
N ILE A 53 -32.46 14.73 -49.64
CA ILE A 53 -33.53 14.67 -48.65
C ILE A 53 -33.10 15.55 -47.48
N ALA A 54 -33.85 16.65 -47.32
CA ALA A 54 -33.72 17.54 -46.17
C ALA A 54 -34.13 16.78 -44.90
N PHE A 55 -33.15 16.38 -44.07
CA PHE A 55 -33.41 15.91 -42.75
C PHE A 55 -33.01 17.04 -41.77
N THR A 56 -34.03 17.63 -41.15
CA THR A 56 -33.89 18.52 -40.01
C THR A 56 -33.19 17.78 -38.89
N ALA A 57 -31.88 17.98 -38.74
CA ALA A 57 -31.10 17.46 -37.66
C ALA A 57 -31.47 18.24 -36.39
N LEU A 58 -32.30 17.62 -35.55
CA LEU A 58 -32.45 18.00 -34.16
C LEU A 58 -31.12 17.68 -33.45
N ALA A 59 -30.27 18.68 -33.34
CA ALA A 59 -29.03 18.60 -32.61
C ALA A 59 -29.37 18.48 -31.12
N THR A 60 -29.51 17.27 -30.60
CA THR A 60 -29.42 16.99 -29.17
C THR A 60 -27.98 17.26 -28.76
N LEU A 61 -27.71 18.41 -28.16
CA LEU A 61 -26.51 18.70 -27.40
C LEU A 61 -26.52 17.74 -26.21
N ALA A 62 -25.95 16.54 -26.39
CA ALA A 62 -25.46 15.74 -25.28
C ALA A 62 -24.28 16.52 -24.72
N THR A 63 -24.52 17.34 -23.69
CA THR A 63 -23.49 17.87 -22.85
C THR A 63 -22.81 16.66 -22.21
N ALA A 64 -21.68 16.23 -22.76
CA ALA A 64 -20.75 15.37 -22.07
C ALA A 64 -20.36 16.12 -20.78
N GLN A 65 -21.03 15.77 -19.68
CA GLN A 65 -20.55 16.17 -18.36
C GLN A 65 -19.18 15.47 -18.23
N ALA A 66 -18.14 16.24 -18.51
CA ALA A 66 -16.79 15.86 -18.08
C ALA A 66 -16.95 15.51 -16.60
N ALA A 67 -16.67 14.26 -16.26
CA ALA A 67 -16.62 13.83 -14.88
C ALA A 67 -15.49 14.66 -14.23
N ASN A 68 -15.86 15.80 -13.65
CA ASN A 68 -14.91 16.61 -12.89
C ASN A 68 -14.39 15.72 -11.78
N ALA A 69 -13.11 15.38 -11.86
CA ALA A 69 -12.44 14.70 -10.77
C ALA A 69 -12.76 15.46 -9.48
N ALA A 70 -13.20 14.73 -8.45
CA ALA A 70 -13.59 15.36 -7.20
C ALA A 70 -12.43 16.19 -6.65
N GLN A 71 -12.63 17.49 -6.50
CA GLN A 71 -11.59 18.43 -6.08
C GLN A 71 -11.12 18.11 -4.67
N CYS A 72 -9.80 18.06 -4.47
CA CYS A 72 -9.21 17.90 -3.15
C CYS A 72 -9.52 19.12 -2.23
N GLY A 73 -9.40 18.94 -0.93
CA GLY A 73 -9.61 19.98 0.07
C GLY A 73 -8.65 19.86 1.25
N ASN A 74 -8.55 20.92 2.05
CA ASN A 74 -7.62 21.00 3.18
C ASN A 74 -8.34 20.98 4.54
N THR A 75 -9.66 20.93 4.56
CA THR A 75 -10.51 20.91 5.76
C THR A 75 -11.64 19.90 5.60
N SER A 76 -12.33 19.54 6.67
CA SER A 76 -13.47 18.59 6.60
C SER A 76 -14.69 19.12 5.84
N ALA A 77 -14.80 20.42 5.59
CA ALA A 77 -16.04 21.05 5.10
C ALA A 77 -16.54 20.53 3.74
N GLY A 78 -15.62 20.13 2.83
CA GLY A 78 -15.98 19.60 1.52
C GLY A 78 -15.93 18.07 1.41
N PHE A 79 -15.63 17.37 2.50
CA PHE A 79 -15.33 15.93 2.45
C PHE A 79 -16.51 15.08 1.96
N ASP A 80 -17.71 15.33 2.49
CA ASP A 80 -18.89 14.54 2.13
C ASP A 80 -19.28 14.76 0.65
N GLN A 81 -19.21 16.00 0.19
CA GLN A 81 -19.43 16.32 -1.24
C GLN A 81 -18.37 15.66 -2.13
N TRP A 82 -17.13 15.65 -1.70
CA TRP A 82 -16.05 14.96 -2.38
C TRP A 82 -16.29 13.45 -2.45
N VAL A 83 -16.74 12.81 -1.37
CA VAL A 83 -17.09 11.38 -1.33
C VAL A 83 -18.12 11.07 -2.42
N GLU A 84 -19.17 11.86 -2.55
CA GLU A 84 -20.19 11.65 -3.59
C GLU A 84 -19.62 11.86 -5.01
N GLY A 85 -18.71 12.80 -5.18
CA GLY A 85 -17.98 12.99 -6.44
C GLY A 85 -17.08 11.81 -6.77
N PHE A 86 -16.34 11.32 -5.79
CA PHE A 86 -15.45 10.17 -5.93
C PHE A 86 -16.22 8.88 -6.23
N LYS A 87 -17.38 8.65 -5.61
CA LYS A 87 -18.24 7.48 -5.90
C LYS A 87 -18.66 7.48 -7.37
N ARG A 88 -19.08 8.63 -7.92
CA ARG A 88 -19.42 8.73 -9.35
C ARG A 88 -18.24 8.44 -10.27
N GLU A 89 -17.06 8.97 -9.93
CA GLU A 89 -15.81 8.67 -10.65
C GLU A 89 -15.50 7.17 -10.62
N ALA A 90 -15.64 6.54 -9.45
CA ALA A 90 -15.32 5.13 -9.24
C ALA A 90 -16.26 4.19 -10.01
N VAL A 91 -17.55 4.53 -10.12
CA VAL A 91 -18.48 3.82 -11.01
C VAL A 91 -17.98 3.86 -12.46
N GLY A 92 -17.55 5.04 -12.93
CA GLY A 92 -16.97 5.21 -14.27
C GLY A 92 -15.69 4.39 -14.50
N ARG A 93 -15.01 3.97 -13.44
CA ARG A 93 -13.85 3.07 -13.47
C ARG A 93 -14.20 1.60 -13.21
N GLY A 94 -15.49 1.24 -13.20
CA GLY A 94 -15.94 -0.15 -13.08
C GLY A 94 -16.10 -0.67 -11.65
N ILE A 95 -16.00 0.17 -10.62
CA ILE A 95 -16.35 -0.23 -9.25
C ILE A 95 -17.87 -0.29 -9.12
N SER A 96 -18.42 -1.43 -8.68
CA SER A 96 -19.87 -1.60 -8.55
C SER A 96 -20.46 -0.69 -7.47
N GLN A 97 -21.69 -0.21 -7.71
CA GLN A 97 -22.40 0.63 -6.74
C GLN A 97 -22.52 -0.04 -5.37
N SER A 98 -22.76 -1.36 -5.32
CA SER A 98 -22.88 -2.11 -4.07
C SER A 98 -21.57 -2.13 -3.25
N VAL A 99 -20.40 -2.18 -3.91
CA VAL A 99 -19.10 -2.04 -3.24
C VAL A 99 -18.95 -0.64 -2.68
N LEU A 100 -19.30 0.39 -3.44
CA LEU A 100 -19.21 1.78 -3.00
C LEU A 100 -20.12 2.06 -1.80
N ASP A 101 -21.38 1.61 -1.87
CA ASP A 101 -22.35 1.88 -0.81
C ASP A 101 -21.93 1.26 0.52
N ARG A 102 -21.48 -0.02 0.51
CA ARG A 102 -20.99 -0.65 1.76
C ARG A 102 -19.66 -0.06 2.23
N SER A 103 -18.76 0.30 1.31
CA SER A 103 -17.44 0.84 1.66
C SER A 103 -17.53 2.24 2.26
N PHE A 104 -18.42 3.09 1.76
CA PHE A 104 -18.53 4.47 2.20
C PHE A 104 -19.60 4.70 3.28
N ALA A 105 -20.35 3.68 3.69
CA ALA A 105 -21.40 3.79 4.72
C ALA A 105 -20.90 4.43 6.03
N ASN A 106 -19.71 4.05 6.46
CA ASN A 106 -19.10 4.48 7.72
C ASN A 106 -17.86 5.38 7.53
N VAL A 107 -17.57 5.81 6.31
CA VAL A 107 -16.41 6.69 6.03
C VAL A 107 -16.69 8.09 6.58
N ARG A 108 -15.72 8.64 7.30
CA ARG A 108 -15.75 9.99 7.89
C ARG A 108 -14.37 10.64 7.73
N TYR A 109 -14.35 11.97 7.62
CA TYR A 109 -13.10 12.73 7.64
C TYR A 109 -12.32 12.46 8.94
N ASN A 110 -11.09 11.98 8.82
CA ASN A 110 -10.28 11.51 9.94
C ASN A 110 -9.20 12.54 10.32
N VAL A 111 -9.48 13.33 11.35
CA VAL A 111 -8.54 14.35 11.86
C VAL A 111 -7.24 13.73 12.43
N PRO A 112 -7.27 12.63 13.20
CA PRO A 112 -6.05 11.91 13.61
C PRO A 112 -5.13 11.56 12.43
N THR A 113 -5.69 11.07 11.32
CA THR A 113 -4.95 10.77 10.08
C THR A 113 -4.21 12.01 9.55
N ILE A 114 -4.89 13.14 9.40
CA ILE A 114 -4.27 14.40 8.94
C ILE A 114 -3.17 14.85 9.90
N ARG A 115 -3.39 14.75 11.20
CA ARG A 115 -2.38 15.11 12.20
C ARG A 115 -1.14 14.22 12.09
N ALA A 116 -1.32 12.93 11.94
CA ALA A 116 -0.25 11.97 11.76
C ALA A 116 0.54 12.24 10.48
N ASP A 117 -0.16 12.47 9.37
CA ASP A 117 0.44 12.73 8.07
C ASP A 117 1.27 14.03 8.03
N ARG A 118 0.76 15.10 8.62
CA ARG A 118 1.46 16.40 8.70
C ARG A 118 2.53 16.43 9.80
N GLY A 119 2.43 15.55 10.79
CA GLY A 119 3.37 15.43 11.90
C GLY A 119 4.60 14.57 11.59
N GLN A 120 4.70 14.00 10.40
CA GLN A 120 5.86 13.17 10.01
C GLN A 120 7.13 14.02 10.00
N LYS A 121 8.09 13.64 10.84
CA LYS A 121 9.44 14.23 10.87
C LYS A 121 10.41 13.24 10.22
N SER A 122 11.30 13.74 9.38
CA SER A 122 12.40 12.93 8.85
C SER A 122 13.21 12.31 10.00
N PHE A 123 13.61 11.06 9.85
CA PHE A 123 14.44 10.37 10.82
C PHE A 123 15.85 10.99 10.87
N LYS A 124 16.16 11.65 11.97
CA LYS A 124 17.50 12.18 12.27
C LYS A 124 18.17 11.44 13.44
N LEU A 125 17.65 10.25 13.78
CA LEU A 125 18.19 9.46 14.87
C LEU A 125 19.42 8.69 14.38
N SER A 126 20.44 8.60 15.23
CA SER A 126 21.50 7.60 15.07
C SER A 126 20.94 6.18 15.13
N PHE A 127 21.68 5.21 14.62
CA PHE A 127 21.26 3.81 14.65
C PHE A 127 20.97 3.32 16.08
N ASP A 128 21.84 3.63 17.04
CA ASP A 128 21.68 3.19 18.43
C ASP A 128 20.46 3.81 19.10
N GLU A 129 20.22 5.11 18.87
CA GLU A 129 19.02 5.78 19.36
C GLU A 129 17.74 5.20 18.74
N PHE A 130 17.79 4.89 17.44
CA PHE A 130 16.68 4.26 16.74
C PHE A 130 16.40 2.87 17.33
N MET A 131 17.40 2.02 17.47
CA MET A 131 17.29 0.68 18.05
C MET A 131 16.77 0.73 19.47
N LYS A 132 17.28 1.64 20.31
CA LYS A 132 16.80 1.84 21.68
C LYS A 132 15.35 2.28 21.70
N LYS A 133 14.98 3.26 20.89
CA LYS A 133 13.61 3.77 20.80
C LYS A 133 12.62 2.71 20.33
N ARG A 134 13.03 1.87 19.38
CA ARG A 134 12.21 0.77 18.82
C ARG A 134 12.19 -0.47 19.71
N GLY A 135 13.01 -0.56 20.73
CA GLY A 135 13.11 -1.76 21.56
C GLY A 135 13.74 -2.93 20.80
N GLY A 136 14.78 -2.65 20.00
CA GLY A 136 15.41 -3.61 19.09
C GLY A 136 15.82 -4.91 19.78
N GLN A 137 16.39 -4.85 21.00
CA GLN A 137 16.76 -6.06 21.77
C GLN A 137 15.54 -6.92 22.14
N THR A 138 14.41 -6.28 22.47
CA THR A 138 13.15 -7.00 22.73
C THR A 138 12.63 -7.67 21.45
N ILE A 139 12.74 -6.98 20.31
CA ILE A 139 12.34 -7.54 19.01
C ILE A 139 13.22 -8.75 18.67
N ILE A 140 14.54 -8.68 18.86
CA ILE A 140 15.45 -9.80 18.63
C ILE A 140 15.07 -11.01 19.51
N SER A 141 14.96 -10.80 20.82
CA SER A 141 14.65 -11.88 21.76
C SER A 141 13.29 -12.54 21.46
N ARG A 142 12.24 -11.75 21.29
CA ARG A 142 10.91 -12.27 20.92
C ARG A 142 10.93 -12.88 19.52
N GLY A 143 11.65 -12.27 18.58
CA GLY A 143 11.79 -12.75 17.21
C GLY A 143 12.38 -14.14 17.13
N LYS A 144 13.44 -14.43 17.90
CA LYS A 144 13.99 -15.80 18.03
C LYS A 144 12.93 -16.80 18.53
N SER A 145 12.11 -16.40 19.48
CA SER A 145 11.00 -17.24 19.96
C SER A 145 9.92 -17.45 18.90
N MET A 146 9.55 -16.39 18.14
CA MET A 146 8.59 -16.47 17.04
C MET A 146 9.11 -17.35 15.90
N LYS A 147 10.40 -17.27 15.55
CA LYS A 147 11.04 -18.14 14.56
C LYS A 147 10.87 -19.62 14.93
N ARG A 148 11.17 -19.98 16.18
CA ARG A 148 11.02 -21.36 16.67
C ARG A 148 9.55 -21.80 16.68
N ALA A 149 8.67 -20.96 17.22
CA ALA A 149 7.24 -21.31 17.34
C ALA A 149 6.51 -21.46 15.99
N ASN A 150 7.05 -20.87 14.92
CA ASN A 150 6.47 -20.89 13.58
C ASN A 150 7.45 -21.48 12.54
N ALA A 151 8.35 -22.35 12.97
CA ALA A 151 9.41 -22.89 12.11
C ALA A 151 8.89 -23.52 10.79
N PRO A 152 7.79 -24.32 10.78
CA PRO A 152 7.25 -24.86 9.53
C PRO A 152 6.79 -23.76 8.55
N LEU A 153 6.16 -22.69 9.05
CA LEU A 153 5.71 -21.58 8.24
C LEU A 153 6.92 -20.85 7.61
N PHE A 154 7.93 -20.49 8.40
CA PHE A 154 9.12 -19.82 7.87
C PHE A 154 9.90 -20.69 6.88
N ALA A 155 10.01 -21.99 7.13
CA ALA A 155 10.61 -22.93 6.17
C ALA A 155 9.81 -22.99 4.85
N SER A 156 8.48 -22.91 4.91
CA SER A 156 7.63 -22.83 3.70
C SER A 156 7.83 -21.53 2.95
N ILE A 157 7.85 -20.40 3.65
CA ILE A 157 8.09 -19.06 3.07
C ILE A 157 9.47 -19.02 2.40
N GLU A 158 10.51 -19.48 3.07
CA GLU A 158 11.86 -19.48 2.53
C GLU A 158 11.99 -20.33 1.27
N ARG A 159 11.39 -21.54 1.26
CA ARG A 159 11.35 -22.38 0.04
C ARG A 159 10.61 -21.68 -1.12
N ARG A 160 9.51 -20.97 -0.84
CA ARG A 160 8.68 -20.34 -1.88
C ARG A 160 9.27 -19.05 -2.41
N PHE A 161 9.81 -18.22 -1.52
CA PHE A 161 10.25 -16.85 -1.85
C PHE A 161 11.76 -16.64 -1.78
N GLY A 162 12.50 -17.56 -1.19
CA GLY A 162 13.95 -17.44 -0.98
C GLY A 162 14.33 -16.36 0.04
N VAL A 163 13.39 -15.94 0.89
CA VAL A 163 13.62 -14.94 1.94
C VAL A 163 13.70 -15.65 3.29
N PRO A 164 14.81 -15.56 4.02
CA PRO A 164 14.96 -16.20 5.33
C PRO A 164 14.04 -15.55 6.36
N ALA A 165 13.87 -16.23 7.50
CA ALA A 165 12.94 -15.78 8.54
C ALA A 165 13.30 -14.41 9.15
N GLY A 166 14.60 -14.12 9.30
CA GLY A 166 15.10 -12.95 10.02
C GLY A 166 14.54 -11.61 9.56
N PRO A 167 14.70 -11.20 8.30
CA PRO A 167 14.18 -9.92 7.83
C PRO A 167 12.65 -9.82 7.90
N ILE A 168 11.93 -10.92 7.66
CA ILE A 168 10.46 -10.97 7.77
C ILE A 168 10.03 -10.72 9.22
N ILE A 169 10.67 -11.41 10.16
CA ILE A 169 10.38 -11.27 11.60
C ILE A 169 10.80 -9.89 12.12
N ALA A 170 11.90 -9.34 11.62
CA ALA A 170 12.35 -7.99 11.97
C ALA A 170 11.29 -6.95 11.56
N ILE A 171 10.78 -7.03 10.34
CA ILE A 171 9.68 -6.20 9.84
C ILE A 171 8.44 -6.37 10.73
N TRP A 172 7.97 -7.60 10.94
CA TRP A 172 6.79 -7.90 11.75
C TRP A 172 6.91 -7.36 13.19
N GLY A 173 8.10 -7.51 13.79
CA GLY A 173 8.38 -6.98 15.13
C GLY A 173 8.39 -5.45 15.18
N MET A 174 8.99 -4.82 14.19
CA MET A 174 9.09 -3.35 14.13
C MET A 174 7.77 -2.68 13.77
N GLU A 175 6.93 -3.28 12.93
CA GLU A 175 5.68 -2.68 12.49
C GLU A 175 4.59 -2.76 13.57
N THR A 176 4.37 -3.93 14.14
CA THR A 176 3.20 -4.15 15.00
C THR A 176 3.53 -4.86 16.32
N GLY A 177 4.81 -5.08 16.63
CA GLY A 177 5.19 -5.89 17.78
C GLY A 177 4.62 -7.32 17.67
N PHE A 178 4.76 -7.92 16.48
CA PHE A 178 4.26 -9.27 16.16
C PHE A 178 2.72 -9.36 16.18
N GLY A 179 2.05 -8.43 15.53
CA GLY A 179 0.58 -8.35 15.46
C GLY A 179 -0.10 -7.88 16.75
N SER A 180 0.68 -7.44 17.74
CA SER A 180 0.10 -7.02 19.04
C SER A 180 -0.65 -5.69 18.96
N TYR A 181 -0.32 -4.83 18.00
CA TYR A 181 -0.99 -3.56 17.76
C TYR A 181 -0.87 -3.17 16.29
N MET A 182 -1.98 -3.15 15.59
CA MET A 182 -2.06 -2.89 14.14
C MET A 182 -2.66 -1.51 13.80
N GLY A 183 -2.85 -0.65 14.81
CA GLY A 183 -3.56 0.61 14.66
C GLY A 183 -5.03 0.53 15.08
N ASN A 184 -5.69 1.69 15.11
CA ASN A 184 -7.10 1.80 15.53
C ASN A 184 -7.90 2.75 14.63
N GLU A 185 -7.30 3.27 13.56
CA GLU A 185 -8.01 4.12 12.63
C GLU A 185 -8.88 3.28 11.68
N HIS A 186 -10.07 3.76 11.34
CA HIS A 186 -10.91 3.11 10.33
C HIS A 186 -10.20 3.23 8.96
N THR A 187 -9.77 2.11 8.39
CA THR A 187 -8.89 2.06 7.22
C THR A 187 -9.43 2.87 6.03
N LEU A 188 -10.70 2.64 5.67
CA LEU A 188 -11.33 3.36 4.56
C LEU A 188 -11.48 4.86 4.83
N SER A 189 -11.75 5.27 6.09
CA SER A 189 -11.77 6.70 6.45
C SER A 189 -10.39 7.34 6.35
N ALA A 190 -9.35 6.65 6.82
CA ALA A 190 -7.97 7.14 6.74
C ALA A 190 -7.54 7.34 5.29
N VAL A 191 -7.69 6.33 4.44
CA VAL A 191 -7.32 6.40 3.03
C VAL A 191 -8.15 7.44 2.28
N SER A 192 -9.49 7.50 2.50
CA SER A 192 -10.36 8.50 1.87
C SER A 192 -9.98 9.93 2.28
N THR A 193 -9.66 10.14 3.56
CA THR A 193 -9.23 11.44 4.06
C THR A 193 -7.93 11.90 3.38
N LEU A 194 -6.94 11.00 3.22
CA LEU A 194 -5.69 11.32 2.55
C LEU A 194 -5.84 11.47 1.03
N THR A 195 -6.82 10.78 0.43
CA THR A 195 -7.19 10.98 -0.97
C THR A 195 -7.83 12.36 -1.18
N TYR A 196 -8.62 12.81 -0.20
CA TYR A 196 -9.21 14.14 -0.23
C TYR A 196 -8.21 15.25 0.09
N ASP A 197 -7.24 15.05 0.99
CA ASP A 197 -6.21 16.05 1.33
C ASP A 197 -5.33 16.37 0.12
N CYS A 198 -5.26 17.66 -0.27
CA CYS A 198 -4.55 18.10 -1.48
C CYS A 198 -3.04 17.79 -1.47
N ARG A 199 -2.45 17.52 -0.31
CA ARG A 199 -1.01 17.32 -0.17
C ARG A 199 -0.48 16.10 -0.94
N ARG A 200 -1.25 15.00 -0.93
CA ARG A 200 -0.87 13.73 -1.57
C ARG A 200 -2.06 13.02 -2.22
N SER A 201 -3.03 13.79 -2.70
CA SER A 201 -4.30 13.28 -3.24
C SER A 201 -4.09 12.17 -4.27
N ASP A 202 -3.25 12.39 -5.29
CA ASP A 202 -3.04 11.42 -6.37
C ASP A 202 -2.46 10.10 -5.86
N TYR A 203 -1.48 10.16 -4.95
CA TYR A 203 -0.90 8.97 -4.36
C TYR A 203 -1.94 8.14 -3.58
N PHE A 204 -2.76 8.81 -2.75
CA PHE A 204 -3.77 8.11 -1.95
C PHE A 204 -5.00 7.72 -2.76
N ARG A 205 -5.26 8.34 -3.91
CA ARG A 205 -6.29 7.92 -4.84
C ARG A 205 -6.05 6.48 -5.31
N GLU A 206 -4.82 6.14 -5.65
CA GLU A 206 -4.43 4.78 -6.00
C GLU A 206 -4.61 3.79 -4.82
N GLN A 207 -4.32 4.25 -3.60
CA GLN A 207 -4.56 3.44 -2.40
C GLN A 207 -6.06 3.20 -2.16
N LEU A 208 -6.89 4.20 -2.39
CA LEU A 208 -8.34 4.07 -2.22
C LEU A 208 -8.96 3.12 -3.25
N TYR A 209 -8.56 3.21 -4.53
CA TYR A 209 -9.00 2.22 -5.53
C TYR A 209 -8.57 0.80 -5.18
N ALA A 210 -7.33 0.62 -4.71
CA ALA A 210 -6.86 -0.67 -4.24
C ALA A 210 -7.66 -1.17 -3.03
N ALA A 211 -7.97 -0.30 -2.06
CA ALA A 211 -8.80 -0.67 -0.91
C ALA A 211 -10.20 -1.11 -1.33
N LEU A 212 -10.82 -0.40 -2.29
CA LEU A 212 -12.13 -0.78 -2.84
C LEU A 212 -12.09 -2.12 -3.58
N LYS A 213 -10.98 -2.41 -4.28
CA LYS A 213 -10.77 -3.72 -4.89
C LYS A 213 -10.68 -4.81 -3.83
N LEU A 214 -9.89 -4.62 -2.77
CA LEU A 214 -9.81 -5.59 -1.66
C LEU A 214 -11.17 -5.82 -0.99
N VAL A 215 -12.00 -4.78 -0.85
CA VAL A 215 -13.38 -4.94 -0.36
C VAL A 215 -14.24 -5.73 -1.35
N ALA A 216 -14.08 -5.51 -2.65
CA ALA A 216 -14.81 -6.25 -3.69
C ALA A 216 -14.44 -7.74 -3.69
N ASP A 217 -13.15 -8.05 -3.51
CA ASP A 217 -12.60 -9.41 -3.49
C ASP A 217 -12.89 -10.15 -2.16
N GLY A 218 -13.29 -9.42 -1.10
CA GLY A 218 -13.53 -10.01 0.23
C GLY A 218 -12.28 -10.08 1.12
N ASP A 219 -11.16 -9.49 0.67
CA ASP A 219 -9.86 -9.50 1.37
C ASP A 219 -9.73 -8.34 2.39
N LEU A 220 -10.68 -7.40 2.41
CA LEU A 220 -10.75 -6.32 3.38
C LEU A 220 -12.19 -6.10 3.85
N ASP A 221 -12.44 -6.27 5.14
CA ASP A 221 -13.73 -5.88 5.73
C ASP A 221 -13.89 -4.36 5.75
N VAL A 222 -15.10 -3.87 5.45
CA VAL A 222 -15.41 -2.44 5.38
C VAL A 222 -15.21 -1.69 6.70
N ASN A 223 -15.21 -2.40 7.83
CA ASN A 223 -14.98 -1.85 9.16
C ASN A 223 -13.55 -2.08 9.68
N SER A 224 -12.67 -2.61 8.84
CA SER A 224 -11.28 -2.88 9.20
C SER A 224 -10.60 -1.65 9.76
N ARG A 225 -9.76 -1.90 10.77
CA ARG A 225 -8.93 -0.87 11.41
C ARG A 225 -7.46 -1.14 11.16
N GLY A 226 -6.73 -0.05 11.00
CA GLY A 226 -5.30 -0.08 10.72
C GLY A 226 -4.58 1.14 11.28
N ALA A 227 -3.39 1.43 10.78
CA ALA A 227 -2.66 2.61 11.21
C ALA A 227 -3.19 3.90 10.54
N ALA A 228 -2.55 5.00 10.88
CA ALA A 228 -3.07 6.34 10.61
C ALA A 228 -3.16 6.70 9.10
N HIS A 229 -2.40 6.03 8.24
CA HIS A 229 -2.46 6.30 6.80
C HIS A 229 -3.21 5.21 6.03
N GLY A 230 -3.94 4.32 6.74
CA GLY A 230 -4.71 3.23 6.16
C GLY A 230 -3.88 1.98 5.89
N GLU A 231 -2.75 1.82 6.57
CA GLU A 231 -1.95 0.60 6.54
C GLU A 231 -2.73 -0.56 7.17
N ILE A 232 -2.60 -1.75 6.57
CA ILE A 232 -3.39 -2.94 6.86
C ILE A 232 -2.52 -4.03 7.50
N GLY A 233 -3.02 -4.61 8.57
CA GLY A 233 -2.61 -5.90 9.10
C GLY A 233 -1.27 -5.92 9.82
N GLN A 234 -0.78 -7.13 10.04
CA GLN A 234 0.33 -7.44 10.95
C GLN A 234 1.67 -6.86 10.51
N THR A 235 1.85 -6.58 9.24
CA THR A 235 3.06 -5.97 8.68
C THR A 235 2.80 -4.62 8.02
N GLN A 236 1.61 -4.04 8.22
CA GLN A 236 1.29 -2.67 7.86
C GLN A 236 1.41 -2.35 6.37
N PHE A 237 0.81 -3.18 5.51
CA PHE A 237 0.75 -2.92 4.07
C PHE A 237 -0.20 -1.75 3.74
N LEU A 238 0.20 -0.89 2.83
CA LEU A 238 -0.77 -0.04 2.15
C LEU A 238 -1.64 -0.86 1.19
N PRO A 239 -2.90 -0.46 0.95
CA PRO A 239 -3.83 -1.22 0.10
C PRO A 239 -3.27 -1.61 -1.27
N LYS A 240 -2.60 -0.70 -1.97
CA LYS A 240 -1.99 -1.01 -3.27
C LYS A 240 -0.90 -2.08 -3.17
N ASN A 241 -0.15 -2.09 -2.09
CA ASN A 241 0.85 -3.13 -1.88
C ASN A 241 0.20 -4.49 -1.57
N VAL A 242 -0.98 -4.52 -0.93
CA VAL A 242 -1.74 -5.77 -0.77
C VAL A 242 -2.16 -6.31 -2.13
N THR A 243 -2.69 -5.48 -3.03
CA THR A 243 -3.10 -5.93 -4.38
C THR A 243 -1.93 -6.38 -5.26
N LEU A 244 -0.71 -5.86 -5.02
CA LEU A 244 0.49 -6.19 -5.81
C LEU A 244 1.26 -7.39 -5.26
N TYR A 245 1.32 -7.53 -3.94
CA TYR A 245 2.21 -8.48 -3.26
C TYR A 245 1.49 -9.40 -2.28
N GLY A 246 0.19 -9.24 -2.09
CA GLY A 246 -0.60 -10.10 -1.23
C GLY A 246 -0.53 -11.56 -1.67
N VAL A 247 -0.49 -12.44 -0.68
CA VAL A 247 -0.39 -13.89 -0.88
C VAL A 247 -1.33 -14.57 0.08
N ASP A 248 -2.19 -15.43 -0.44
CA ASP A 248 -2.84 -16.45 0.35
C ASP A 248 -1.78 -17.47 0.79
N GLY A 249 -1.41 -17.39 2.04
CA GLY A 249 -0.31 -18.16 2.63
C GLY A 249 -0.78 -19.41 3.35
N ASP A 250 -2.06 -19.50 3.74
CA ASP A 250 -2.67 -20.66 4.38
C ASP A 250 -3.57 -21.49 3.45
N GLY A 251 -3.89 -20.97 2.26
CA GLY A 251 -4.59 -21.70 1.20
C GLY A 251 -6.12 -21.65 1.31
N ASP A 252 -6.67 -20.68 2.04
CA ASP A 252 -8.11 -20.50 2.20
C ASP A 252 -8.78 -19.71 1.06
N ARG A 253 -8.00 -19.21 0.10
CA ARG A 253 -8.38 -18.42 -1.08
C ARG A 253 -8.70 -16.98 -0.80
N HIS A 254 -8.32 -16.47 0.37
CA HIS A 254 -8.38 -15.06 0.74
C HIS A 254 -7.00 -14.53 1.11
N ILE A 255 -6.85 -13.22 1.16
CA ILE A 255 -5.62 -12.55 1.60
C ILE A 255 -5.96 -11.73 2.86
N ASP A 256 -5.88 -12.36 4.02
CA ASP A 256 -6.17 -11.72 5.30
C ASP A 256 -4.89 -11.33 6.06
N LEU A 257 -4.37 -10.15 5.79
CA LEU A 257 -3.17 -9.65 6.49
C LEU A 257 -3.42 -9.27 7.96
N ILE A 258 -4.67 -9.24 8.39
CA ILE A 258 -5.07 -8.88 9.75
C ILE A 258 -5.07 -10.11 10.66
N HIS A 259 -5.77 -11.17 10.27
CA HIS A 259 -5.99 -12.34 11.11
C HIS A 259 -5.12 -13.53 10.72
N SER A 260 -4.76 -13.69 9.43
CA SER A 260 -3.85 -14.73 8.99
C SER A 260 -2.38 -14.29 9.08
N ARG A 261 -1.64 -14.95 9.98
CA ARG A 261 -0.19 -14.78 10.06
C ARG A 261 0.51 -15.31 8.82
N ALA A 262 0.02 -16.39 8.26
CA ALA A 262 0.59 -16.99 7.07
C ALA A 262 0.54 -16.03 5.88
N ASP A 263 -0.58 -15.36 5.69
CA ASP A 263 -0.75 -14.38 4.62
C ASP A 263 0.13 -13.16 4.83
N ALA A 264 0.11 -12.58 6.04
CA ALA A 264 0.89 -11.40 6.35
C ALA A 264 2.40 -11.62 6.13
N LEU A 265 2.95 -12.75 6.60
CA LEU A 265 4.38 -13.04 6.49
C LEU A 265 4.77 -13.52 5.08
N SER A 266 3.92 -14.29 4.40
CA SER A 266 4.13 -14.66 2.99
C SER A 266 4.08 -13.45 2.07
N SER A 267 3.12 -12.55 2.27
CA SER A 267 3.03 -11.28 1.54
C SER A 267 4.26 -10.40 1.76
N THR A 268 4.79 -10.35 2.99
CA THR A 268 6.03 -9.62 3.30
C THR A 268 7.23 -10.20 2.54
N ALA A 269 7.35 -11.51 2.47
CA ALA A 269 8.38 -12.18 1.70
C ALA A 269 8.23 -11.91 0.20
N ASN A 270 6.99 -12.00 -0.32
CA ASN A 270 6.68 -11.70 -1.72
C ASN A 270 6.98 -10.24 -2.08
N PHE A 271 6.71 -9.31 -1.16
CA PHE A 271 7.09 -7.90 -1.33
C PHE A 271 8.61 -7.74 -1.49
N LEU A 272 9.41 -8.36 -0.63
CA LEU A 272 10.86 -8.32 -0.74
C LEU A 272 11.35 -8.95 -2.06
N ARG A 273 10.75 -10.06 -2.49
CA ARG A 273 11.00 -10.66 -3.82
C ARG A 273 10.71 -9.68 -4.95
N GLY A 274 9.55 -9.05 -4.92
CA GLY A 274 9.14 -8.05 -5.92
C GLY A 274 10.07 -6.83 -5.97
N HIS A 275 10.82 -6.56 -4.90
CA HIS A 275 11.83 -5.50 -4.81
C HIS A 275 13.26 -5.98 -5.05
N GLY A 276 13.44 -7.17 -5.67
CA GLY A 276 14.72 -7.63 -6.14
C GLY A 276 15.49 -8.53 -5.15
N TRP A 277 14.82 -9.08 -4.13
CA TRP A 277 15.46 -10.07 -3.26
C TRP A 277 15.92 -11.31 -4.05
N GLN A 278 17.17 -11.69 -3.88
CA GLN A 278 17.81 -12.83 -4.51
C GLN A 278 18.07 -13.94 -3.47
N PRO A 279 17.54 -15.18 -3.70
CA PRO A 279 17.73 -16.28 -2.77
C PRO A 279 19.21 -16.57 -2.50
N GLY A 280 19.54 -16.86 -1.23
CA GLY A 280 20.88 -17.27 -0.82
C GLY A 280 21.93 -16.15 -0.73
N LEU A 281 21.60 -14.91 -1.15
CA LEU A 281 22.52 -13.78 -1.00
C LEU A 281 22.32 -13.04 0.31
N GLY A 282 23.38 -12.36 0.76
CA GLY A 282 23.38 -11.57 2.00
C GLY A 282 22.49 -10.32 1.91
N TYR A 283 22.05 -9.82 3.09
CA TYR A 283 21.16 -8.66 3.21
C TYR A 283 21.65 -7.59 4.21
N GLN A 284 22.93 -7.63 4.55
CA GLN A 284 23.54 -6.57 5.36
C GLN A 284 23.89 -5.35 4.49
N PRO A 285 24.17 -4.17 5.07
CA PRO A 285 24.67 -3.02 4.32
C PRO A 285 25.83 -3.40 3.40
N GLY A 286 25.70 -3.07 2.11
CA GLY A 286 26.68 -3.44 1.07
C GLY A 286 26.46 -4.80 0.42
N GLU A 287 25.55 -5.63 0.93
CA GLU A 287 25.18 -6.93 0.32
C GLU A 287 24.00 -6.80 -0.65
N PRO A 288 23.84 -7.71 -1.63
CA PRO A 288 22.87 -7.57 -2.71
C PRO A 288 21.42 -7.34 -2.29
N ASN A 289 20.95 -8.04 -1.25
CA ASN A 289 19.56 -7.95 -0.79
C ASN A 289 19.27 -6.74 0.10
N PHE A 290 20.28 -5.93 0.45
CA PHE A 290 20.04 -4.72 1.25
C PHE A 290 19.15 -3.72 0.50
N SER A 291 19.27 -3.63 -0.82
CA SER A 291 18.43 -2.77 -1.66
C SER A 291 16.95 -3.19 -1.65
N ALA A 292 16.67 -4.50 -1.57
CA ALA A 292 15.29 -5.00 -1.46
C ALA A 292 14.61 -4.56 -0.15
N ILE A 293 15.38 -4.46 0.94
CA ILE A 293 14.90 -3.89 2.21
C ILE A 293 14.55 -2.40 2.03
N GLY A 294 15.26 -1.69 1.16
CA GLY A 294 14.96 -0.30 0.79
C GLY A 294 13.55 -0.10 0.23
N GLY A 295 13.03 -1.08 -0.50
CA GLY A 295 11.64 -1.09 -0.96
C GLY A 295 10.63 -1.08 0.19
N TRP A 296 10.98 -1.68 1.34
CA TRP A 296 10.11 -1.67 2.51
C TRP A 296 10.05 -0.30 3.20
N ASN A 297 11.19 0.34 3.37
CA ASN A 297 11.28 1.68 3.96
C ASN A 297 12.49 2.43 3.43
N ALA A 298 12.28 3.65 2.93
CA ALA A 298 13.34 4.46 2.33
C ALA A 298 14.38 5.01 3.34
N ALA A 299 14.05 5.04 4.65
CA ALA A 299 14.96 5.57 5.66
C ALA A 299 16.11 4.58 5.94
N THR A 300 17.35 5.00 5.67
CA THR A 300 18.55 4.15 5.84
C THR A 300 18.65 3.52 7.22
N VAL A 301 18.35 4.28 8.28
CA VAL A 301 18.39 3.76 9.67
C VAL A 301 17.38 2.64 9.89
N TYR A 302 16.23 2.69 9.18
CA TYR A 302 15.20 1.65 9.25
C TYR A 302 15.67 0.38 8.52
N GLN A 303 16.27 0.54 7.34
CA GLN A 303 16.86 -0.57 6.57
C GLN A 303 17.96 -1.28 7.37
N GLN A 304 18.87 -0.50 7.96
CA GLN A 304 19.93 -1.03 8.83
C GLN A 304 19.36 -1.79 10.03
N ALA A 305 18.24 -1.31 10.61
CA ALA A 305 17.60 -1.98 11.73
C ALA A 305 16.97 -3.31 11.30
N ILE A 306 16.27 -3.38 10.15
CA ILE A 306 15.76 -4.65 9.60
C ILE A 306 16.91 -5.63 9.39
N ALA A 307 17.98 -5.20 8.73
CA ALA A 307 19.13 -6.04 8.42
C ALA A 307 19.80 -6.56 9.70
N TYR A 308 20.07 -5.68 10.65
CA TYR A 308 20.73 -6.05 11.91
C TYR A 308 19.87 -7.00 12.76
N ILE A 309 18.59 -6.64 13.00
CA ILE A 309 17.66 -7.48 13.77
C ILE A 309 17.49 -8.84 13.10
N GLY A 310 17.31 -8.84 11.77
CA GLY A 310 17.17 -10.06 10.99
C GLY A 310 18.37 -10.99 11.15
N LYS A 311 19.59 -10.46 11.01
CA LYS A 311 20.83 -11.23 11.21
C LYS A 311 20.91 -11.85 12.61
N GLN A 312 20.55 -11.09 13.65
CA GLN A 312 20.54 -11.61 15.02
C GLN A 312 19.49 -12.72 15.23
N ILE A 313 18.35 -12.66 14.52
CA ILE A 313 17.30 -13.69 14.57
C ILE A 313 17.72 -14.93 13.79
N ASP A 314 18.40 -14.76 12.64
CA ASP A 314 18.86 -15.88 11.81
C ASP A 314 20.08 -16.59 12.38
N ALA A 315 20.85 -15.92 13.24
CA ALA A 315 21.95 -16.55 13.95
C ALA A 315 21.47 -17.75 14.78
N PRO A 316 22.28 -18.82 14.87
CA PRO A 316 22.01 -20.05 15.59
C PRO A 316 21.58 -19.84 17.05
#